data_27170a238923b8855dfb5040fcb6f939
#
_entry.id   27170a238923b8855dfb5040fcb6f939
#
_cell.length_a   1.000
_cell.length_b   1.000
_cell.length_c   1.000
_cell.angle_alpha   90.00
_cell.angle_beta   90.00
_cell.angle_gamma   90.00
#
_symmetry.space_group_name_H-M   'P 1'
#
loop_
_entity.id
_entity.type
_entity.pdbx_description
1 polymer ?
#
loop_
_entity_poly.entity_id
_entity_poly.type
_entity_poly.pdbx_seq_one_letter_code
_entity_poly.pdbx_strand_id
1 'polypeptide(L)'
;ALLKEKKLPFGISCCYTSQNFASISSDEYFDQMVEWGASFVWYFHYMPIGNDAVPALLPTPEQREFMYHKIREARQNKPIFAMDFQNDGEFVGGCIAGGRRYFHINANGDCDPCVFIHYSNANIRDMNLLDVLRSPIFMAYHDGQAFNDNHLRPCPMLENPDKLREMVGKTGARSTDLQS
;
A
#
# COMPACT_ATOMS: atom_id res chain seq x y z
N ALA A 1 -9.20 -3.36 -23.82
CA ALA A 1 -9.25 -3.80 -25.22
C ALA A 1 -7.85 -3.93 -25.82
N LEU A 2 -7.07 -2.83 -25.96
CA LEU A 2 -5.76 -2.84 -26.65
C LEU A 2 -4.72 -3.80 -26.05
N LEU A 3 -4.58 -3.84 -24.73
CA LEU A 3 -3.61 -4.72 -24.07
C LEU A 3 -3.95 -6.21 -24.29
N LYS A 4 -5.23 -6.56 -24.19
CA LYS A 4 -5.72 -7.92 -24.51
C LYS A 4 -5.46 -8.29 -25.96
N GLU A 5 -5.77 -7.38 -26.89
CA GLU A 5 -5.51 -7.57 -28.33
C GLU A 5 -4.02 -7.81 -28.61
N LYS A 6 -3.13 -7.04 -27.95
CA LYS A 6 -1.66 -7.18 -28.08
C LYS A 6 -1.09 -8.33 -27.27
N LYS A 7 -1.92 -9.10 -26.55
CA LYS A 7 -1.51 -10.20 -25.65
C LYS A 7 -0.50 -9.78 -24.60
N LEU A 8 -0.58 -8.54 -24.14
CA LEU A 8 0.28 -8.03 -23.06
C LEU A 8 -0.35 -8.36 -21.70
N PRO A 9 0.39 -8.92 -20.75
CA PRO A 9 -0.11 -9.12 -19.40
C PRO A 9 -0.38 -7.76 -18.73
N PHE A 10 -1.51 -7.64 -18.06
CA PHE A 10 -1.86 -6.43 -17.31
C PHE A 10 -2.73 -6.77 -16.10
N GLY A 11 -2.75 -5.85 -15.17
CA GLY A 11 -3.63 -5.87 -14.00
C GLY A 11 -4.38 -4.56 -13.84
N ILE A 12 -5.24 -4.52 -12.83
CA ILE A 12 -6.06 -3.37 -12.49
C ILE A 12 -5.72 -2.94 -11.07
N SER A 13 -5.56 -1.64 -10.85
CA SER A 13 -5.41 -1.05 -9.52
C SER A 13 -6.72 -0.40 -9.13
N CYS A 14 -7.25 -0.78 -7.96
CA CYS A 14 -8.51 -0.30 -7.42
C CYS A 14 -8.28 0.35 -6.07
N CYS A 15 -8.60 1.65 -5.95
CA CYS A 15 -8.67 2.32 -4.66
C CYS A 15 -10.12 2.24 -4.15
N TYR A 16 -10.36 1.52 -3.05
CA TYR A 16 -11.67 1.50 -2.43
C TYR A 16 -11.79 2.53 -1.31
N THR A 17 -12.98 3.07 -1.22
CA THR A 17 -13.38 4.11 -0.26
C THR A 17 -14.62 3.66 0.49
N SER A 18 -15.03 4.45 1.49
CA SER A 18 -16.31 4.26 2.18
C SER A 18 -17.53 4.28 1.25
N GLN A 19 -17.40 4.83 0.03
CA GLN A 19 -18.50 5.01 -0.90
C GLN A 19 -18.55 3.98 -2.03
N ASN A 20 -17.41 3.43 -2.45
CA ASN A 20 -17.35 2.56 -3.64
C ASN A 20 -16.96 1.10 -3.35
N PHE A 21 -16.62 0.76 -2.10
CA PHE A 21 -16.10 -0.57 -1.73
C PHE A 21 -16.98 -1.72 -2.23
N ALA A 22 -18.31 -1.58 -2.09
CA ALA A 22 -19.25 -2.63 -2.49
C ALA A 22 -19.31 -2.80 -4.02
N SER A 23 -19.30 -1.70 -4.79
CA SER A 23 -19.41 -1.77 -6.25
C SER A 23 -18.15 -2.34 -6.91
N ILE A 24 -16.94 -1.93 -6.47
CA ILE A 24 -15.68 -2.41 -7.07
C ILE A 24 -15.24 -3.80 -6.58
N SER A 25 -15.97 -4.38 -5.64
CA SER A 25 -15.78 -5.75 -5.16
C SER A 25 -16.96 -6.67 -5.48
N SER A 26 -17.91 -6.21 -6.29
CA SER A 26 -19.02 -7.03 -6.73
C SER A 26 -18.57 -8.16 -7.66
N ASP A 27 -19.34 -9.24 -7.73
CA ASP A 27 -19.04 -10.36 -8.62
C ASP A 27 -19.02 -9.91 -10.08
N GLU A 28 -19.94 -9.03 -10.46
CA GLU A 28 -20.04 -8.46 -11.81
C GLU A 28 -18.75 -7.68 -12.16
N TYR A 29 -18.19 -6.95 -11.22
CA TYR A 29 -16.94 -6.21 -11.46
C TYR A 29 -15.75 -7.15 -11.61
N PHE A 30 -15.66 -8.22 -10.81
CA PHE A 30 -14.65 -9.26 -11.00
C PHE A 30 -14.78 -9.94 -12.36
N ASP A 31 -16.01 -10.31 -12.75
CA ASP A 31 -16.26 -10.95 -14.04
C ASP A 31 -15.90 -10.03 -15.20
N GLN A 32 -16.18 -8.74 -15.08
CA GLN A 32 -15.79 -7.73 -16.07
C GLN A 32 -14.26 -7.59 -16.19
N MET A 33 -13.52 -7.61 -15.07
CA MET A 33 -12.05 -7.58 -15.11
C MET A 33 -11.47 -8.82 -15.81
N VAL A 34 -12.04 -9.99 -15.55
CA VAL A 34 -11.69 -11.25 -16.24
C VAL A 34 -12.00 -11.16 -17.73
N GLU A 35 -13.16 -10.65 -18.11
CA GLU A 35 -13.54 -10.44 -19.50
C GLU A 35 -12.59 -9.47 -20.22
N TRP A 36 -12.13 -8.43 -19.56
CA TRP A 36 -11.10 -7.54 -20.10
C TRP A 36 -9.75 -8.23 -20.32
N GLY A 37 -9.53 -9.36 -19.66
CA GLY A 37 -8.29 -10.16 -19.75
C GLY A 37 -7.24 -9.73 -18.73
N ALA A 38 -7.65 -9.08 -17.64
CA ALA A 38 -6.75 -8.76 -16.54
C ALA A 38 -6.28 -10.05 -15.84
N SER A 39 -4.98 -10.15 -15.57
CA SER A 39 -4.39 -11.30 -14.88
C SER A 39 -4.44 -11.13 -13.35
N PHE A 40 -4.47 -9.90 -12.88
CA PHE A 40 -4.55 -9.59 -11.47
C PHE A 40 -5.30 -8.28 -11.22
N VAL A 41 -5.77 -8.12 -9.98
CA VAL A 41 -6.28 -6.86 -9.45
C VAL A 41 -5.62 -6.56 -8.12
N TRP A 42 -5.27 -5.30 -7.91
CA TRP A 42 -4.65 -4.83 -6.69
C TRP A 42 -5.54 -3.81 -6.00
N TYR A 43 -6.09 -4.17 -4.87
CA TYR A 43 -6.93 -3.29 -4.05
C TYR A 43 -6.09 -2.55 -3.02
N PHE A 44 -6.38 -1.25 -2.93
CA PHE A 44 -5.86 -0.35 -1.90
C PHE A 44 -7.03 0.35 -1.25
N HIS A 45 -7.06 0.45 0.06
CA HIS A 45 -8.02 1.36 0.66
C HIS A 45 -7.50 2.81 0.55
N TYR A 46 -8.44 3.74 0.53
CA TYR A 46 -8.13 5.16 0.49
C TYR A 46 -7.26 5.56 1.69
N MET A 47 -6.22 6.34 1.41
CA MET A 47 -5.31 6.90 2.41
C MET A 47 -5.49 8.42 2.44
N PRO A 48 -5.90 9.02 3.58
CA PRO A 48 -6.16 10.45 3.69
C PRO A 48 -4.85 11.23 3.87
N ILE A 49 -4.09 11.39 2.79
CA ILE A 49 -2.82 12.12 2.75
C ILE A 49 -2.93 13.32 1.80
N GLY A 50 -2.08 14.32 2.03
CA GLY A 50 -2.07 15.56 1.26
C GLY A 50 -3.09 16.58 1.76
N ASN A 51 -3.00 17.80 1.21
CA ASN A 51 -3.81 18.94 1.67
C ASN A 51 -5.30 18.79 1.38
N ASP A 52 -5.64 18.05 0.31
CA ASP A 52 -7.01 17.82 -0.12
C ASP A 52 -7.57 16.47 0.36
N ALA A 53 -6.97 15.91 1.41
CA ALA A 53 -7.45 14.66 1.99
C ALA A 53 -8.91 14.78 2.48
N VAL A 54 -9.72 13.78 2.15
CA VAL A 54 -11.14 13.72 2.52
C VAL A 54 -11.36 12.57 3.51
N PRO A 55 -11.30 12.81 4.83
CA PRO A 55 -11.40 11.75 5.84
C PRO A 55 -12.68 10.90 5.74
N ALA A 56 -13.78 11.49 5.25
CA ALA A 56 -15.05 10.80 5.04
C ALA A 56 -14.98 9.66 3.99
N LEU A 57 -13.94 9.64 3.15
CA LEU A 57 -13.72 8.56 2.17
C LEU A 57 -12.96 7.36 2.79
N LEU A 58 -12.44 7.49 4.01
CA LEU A 58 -11.76 6.39 4.67
C LEU A 58 -12.77 5.26 4.96
N PRO A 59 -12.48 4.02 4.54
CA PRO A 59 -13.34 2.88 4.83
C PRO A 59 -13.45 2.64 6.35
N THR A 60 -14.64 2.31 6.83
CA THR A 60 -14.84 1.90 8.22
C THR A 60 -14.20 0.53 8.50
N PRO A 61 -13.99 0.16 9.77
CA PRO A 61 -13.52 -1.19 10.11
C PRO A 61 -14.39 -2.30 9.51
N GLU A 62 -15.71 -2.15 9.53
CA GLU A 62 -16.67 -3.12 8.99
C GLU A 62 -16.55 -3.23 7.46
N GLN A 63 -16.34 -2.12 6.77
CA GLN A 63 -16.12 -2.10 5.33
C GLN A 63 -14.78 -2.74 4.95
N ARG A 64 -13.73 -2.53 5.75
CA ARG A 64 -12.45 -3.22 5.58
C ARG A 64 -12.57 -4.72 5.80
N GLU A 65 -13.30 -5.14 6.82
CA GLU A 65 -13.59 -6.56 7.08
C GLU A 65 -14.38 -7.18 5.93
N PHE A 66 -15.39 -6.49 5.42
CA PHE A 66 -16.12 -6.91 4.23
C PHE A 66 -15.17 -7.13 3.03
N MET A 67 -14.29 -6.17 2.73
CA MET A 67 -13.32 -6.27 1.64
C MET A 67 -12.34 -7.43 1.87
N TYR A 68 -11.87 -7.61 3.10
CA TYR A 68 -11.03 -8.74 3.48
C TYR A 68 -11.65 -10.09 3.09
N HIS A 69 -12.91 -10.32 3.45
CA HIS A 69 -13.60 -11.55 3.11
C HIS A 69 -13.91 -11.66 1.62
N LYS A 70 -14.37 -10.58 1.00
CA LYS A 70 -14.77 -10.59 -0.41
C LYS A 70 -13.60 -10.86 -1.37
N ILE A 71 -12.43 -10.28 -1.10
CA ILE A 71 -11.25 -10.53 -1.92
C ILE A 71 -10.76 -11.98 -1.76
N ARG A 72 -10.85 -12.56 -0.57
CA ARG A 72 -10.50 -13.97 -0.34
C ARG A 72 -11.46 -14.92 -1.04
N GLU A 73 -12.75 -14.63 -1.01
CA GLU A 73 -13.76 -15.34 -1.78
C GLU A 73 -13.45 -15.28 -3.29
N ALA A 74 -13.13 -14.11 -3.80
CA ALA A 74 -12.79 -13.93 -5.22
C ALA A 74 -11.54 -14.74 -5.63
N ARG A 75 -10.52 -14.82 -4.76
CA ARG A 75 -9.32 -15.67 -5.00
C ARG A 75 -9.65 -17.14 -5.19
N GLN A 76 -10.72 -17.63 -4.58
CA GLN A 76 -11.12 -19.03 -4.67
C GLN A 76 -12.01 -19.31 -5.88
N ASN A 77 -12.80 -18.32 -6.29
CA ASN A 77 -13.92 -18.52 -7.21
C ASN A 77 -13.73 -17.83 -8.59
N LYS A 78 -12.77 -16.91 -8.72
CA LYS A 78 -12.56 -16.13 -9.94
C LYS A 78 -11.16 -16.39 -10.51
N PRO A 79 -11.01 -16.51 -11.83
CA PRO A 79 -9.73 -16.74 -12.50
C PRO A 79 -8.92 -15.44 -12.63
N ILE A 80 -8.76 -14.71 -11.52
CA ILE A 80 -7.97 -13.48 -11.43
C ILE A 80 -7.24 -13.45 -10.07
N PHE A 81 -5.98 -13.08 -10.07
CA PHE A 81 -5.22 -12.95 -8.83
C PHE A 81 -5.56 -11.63 -8.14
N ALA A 82 -6.37 -11.68 -7.08
CA ALA A 82 -6.76 -10.51 -6.30
C ALA A 82 -5.83 -10.29 -5.11
N MET A 83 -5.23 -9.11 -5.01
CA MET A 83 -4.37 -8.68 -3.90
C MET A 83 -5.08 -7.60 -3.08
N ASP A 84 -4.93 -7.65 -1.76
CA ASP A 84 -5.46 -6.66 -0.83
C ASP A 84 -4.30 -6.03 -0.04
N PHE A 85 -3.78 -4.91 -0.53
CA PHE A 85 -2.49 -4.38 -0.11
C PHE A 85 -2.37 -4.24 1.41
N GLN A 86 -3.36 -3.64 2.07
CA GLN A 86 -3.30 -3.42 3.50
C GLN A 86 -3.77 -4.64 4.32
N ASN A 87 -4.73 -5.41 3.82
CA ASN A 87 -5.32 -6.54 4.56
C ASN A 87 -4.56 -7.86 4.33
N ASP A 88 -3.61 -7.92 3.40
CA ASP A 88 -2.75 -9.09 3.19
C ASP A 88 -1.54 -9.15 4.13
N GLY A 89 -1.44 -8.24 5.09
CA GLY A 89 -0.36 -8.21 6.08
C GLY A 89 -0.15 -9.53 6.82
N GLU A 90 -1.21 -10.30 7.06
CA GLU A 90 -1.13 -11.64 7.69
C GLU A 90 -0.28 -12.64 6.88
N PHE A 91 -0.33 -12.56 5.53
CA PHE A 91 0.41 -13.48 4.64
C PHE A 91 1.87 -13.06 4.42
N VAL A 92 2.21 -11.81 4.71
CA VAL A 92 3.54 -11.24 4.45
C VAL A 92 4.27 -10.78 5.71
N GLY A 93 3.69 -11.07 6.87
CA GLY A 93 4.29 -10.75 8.17
C GLY A 93 4.25 -9.27 8.50
N GLY A 94 3.16 -8.59 8.22
CA GLY A 94 2.96 -7.16 8.51
C GLY A 94 3.14 -6.26 7.28
N CYS A 95 3.58 -5.02 7.48
CA CYS A 95 3.77 -4.06 6.40
C CYS A 95 4.95 -4.44 5.49
N ILE A 96 4.74 -4.40 4.18
CA ILE A 96 5.76 -4.74 3.17
C ILE A 96 6.71 -3.59 2.82
N ALA A 97 6.43 -2.37 3.28
CA ALA A 97 7.19 -1.17 2.98
C ALA A 97 8.57 -1.12 3.70
N GLY A 98 9.27 -0.02 3.59
CA GLY A 98 10.58 0.19 4.21
C GLY A 98 11.67 -0.71 3.63
N GLY A 99 11.61 -1.03 2.35
CA GLY A 99 12.59 -1.86 1.66
C GLY A 99 12.42 -3.37 1.89
N ARG A 100 11.41 -3.83 2.65
CA ARG A 100 11.16 -5.27 2.84
C ARG A 100 10.72 -5.96 1.56
N ARG A 101 9.81 -5.34 0.81
CA ARG A 101 9.30 -5.82 -0.50
C ARG A 101 9.23 -4.68 -1.51
N TYR A 102 9.07 -3.45 -1.05
CA TYR A 102 9.13 -2.24 -1.87
C TYR A 102 9.49 -1.02 -1.02
N PHE A 103 9.82 0.07 -1.69
CA PHE A 103 9.89 1.44 -1.18
C PHE A 103 9.54 2.42 -2.30
N HIS A 104 9.41 3.68 -1.98
CA HIS A 104 9.07 4.73 -2.94
C HIS A 104 10.27 5.63 -3.24
N ILE A 105 10.45 6.03 -4.49
CA ILE A 105 11.37 7.08 -4.89
C ILE A 105 10.53 8.22 -5.45
N ASN A 106 10.57 9.38 -4.80
CA ASN A 106 9.81 10.53 -5.23
C ASN A 106 10.48 11.28 -6.41
N ALA A 107 9.83 12.32 -6.93
CA ALA A 107 10.33 13.08 -8.08
C ALA A 107 11.70 13.77 -7.82
N ASN A 108 12.01 14.08 -6.58
CA ASN A 108 13.30 14.67 -6.17
C ASN A 108 14.41 13.61 -5.97
N GLY A 109 14.07 12.33 -6.06
CA GLY A 109 14.99 11.22 -5.83
C GLY A 109 15.08 10.79 -4.36
N ASP A 110 14.29 11.37 -3.45
CA ASP A 110 14.26 10.93 -2.06
C ASP A 110 13.63 9.54 -1.96
N CYS A 111 14.21 8.71 -1.11
CA CYS A 111 13.80 7.33 -0.93
C CYS A 111 12.95 7.23 0.33
N ASP A 112 11.64 7.18 0.16
CA ASP A 112 10.67 7.09 1.24
C ASP A 112 10.33 5.63 1.56
N PRO A 113 10.07 5.26 2.82
CA PRO A 113 9.68 3.89 3.17
C PRO A 113 8.43 3.41 2.41
N CYS A 114 7.50 4.32 2.12
CA CYS A 114 6.24 4.03 1.44
C CYS A 114 5.77 5.28 0.68
N VAL A 115 5.02 5.11 -0.39
CA VAL A 115 4.38 6.21 -1.13
C VAL A 115 3.47 7.10 -0.26
N PHE A 116 3.02 6.58 0.88
CA PHE A 116 2.19 7.31 1.84
C PHE A 116 2.99 7.93 3.00
N ILE A 117 4.30 7.72 3.08
CA ILE A 117 5.16 8.17 4.18
C ILE A 117 6.25 9.04 3.59
N HIS A 118 6.12 10.34 3.79
CA HIS A 118 6.99 11.37 3.22
C HIS A 118 8.10 11.76 4.21
N TYR A 119 8.95 10.79 4.57
CA TYR A 119 10.13 10.99 5.42
C TYR A 119 11.31 10.16 4.91
N SER A 120 12.50 10.76 4.81
CA SER A 120 13.69 10.07 4.31
C SER A 120 14.98 10.53 4.96
N ASN A 121 15.97 9.61 4.99
CA ASN A 121 17.38 9.91 5.23
C ASN A 121 18.22 9.73 3.96
N ALA A 122 17.62 9.34 2.83
CA ALA A 122 18.34 8.86 1.67
C ALA A 122 17.82 9.47 0.36
N ASN A 123 18.74 9.71 -0.59
CA ASN A 123 18.37 10.12 -1.93
C ASN A 123 19.13 9.25 -2.94
N ILE A 124 18.42 8.72 -3.95
CA ILE A 124 19.00 7.79 -4.94
C ILE A 124 20.04 8.46 -5.85
N ARG A 125 20.09 9.79 -5.90
CA ARG A 125 21.11 10.54 -6.67
C ARG A 125 22.48 10.55 -5.96
N ASP A 126 22.48 10.40 -4.63
CA ASP A 126 23.66 10.55 -3.78
C ASP A 126 24.13 9.20 -3.20
N MET A 127 23.27 8.18 -3.23
CA MET A 127 23.50 6.89 -2.59
C MET A 127 23.19 5.74 -3.54
N ASN A 128 23.93 4.64 -3.44
CA ASN A 128 23.54 3.42 -4.13
C ASN A 128 22.35 2.73 -3.43
N LEU A 129 21.68 1.85 -4.15
CA LEU A 129 20.47 1.20 -3.67
C LEU A 129 20.66 0.43 -2.35
N LEU A 130 21.81 -0.21 -2.16
CA LEU A 130 22.07 -0.98 -0.95
C LEU A 130 22.22 -0.06 0.28
N ASP A 131 22.84 1.10 0.11
CA ASP A 131 22.99 2.10 1.18
C ASP A 131 21.64 2.74 1.51
N VAL A 132 20.79 2.99 0.50
CA VAL A 132 19.39 3.41 0.71
C VAL A 132 18.65 2.41 1.60
N LEU A 133 18.69 1.12 1.28
CA LEU A 133 18.02 0.07 2.04
C LEU A 133 18.56 -0.09 3.48
N ARG A 134 19.76 0.41 3.74
CA ARG A 134 20.41 0.44 5.06
C ARG A 134 20.32 1.79 5.76
N SER A 135 19.63 2.75 5.17
CA SER A 135 19.45 4.06 5.79
C SER A 135 18.70 3.96 7.13
N PRO A 136 18.90 4.91 8.05
CA PRO A 136 18.38 4.80 9.41
C PRO A 136 16.87 4.55 9.48
N ILE A 137 16.05 5.27 8.68
CA ILE A 137 14.60 5.08 8.70
C ILE A 137 14.18 3.73 8.14
N PHE A 138 14.88 3.22 7.11
CA PHE A 138 14.61 1.89 6.56
C PHE A 138 14.95 0.79 7.57
N MET A 139 16.07 0.94 8.28
CA MET A 139 16.44 -0.01 9.34
C MET A 139 15.49 0.05 10.52
N ALA A 140 15.05 1.24 10.95
CA ALA A 140 14.01 1.38 11.98
C ALA A 140 12.69 0.73 11.55
N TYR A 141 12.35 0.82 10.26
CA TYR A 141 11.19 0.14 9.67
C TYR A 141 11.33 -1.38 9.68
N HIS A 142 12.50 -1.87 9.33
CA HIS A 142 12.83 -3.31 9.36
C HIS A 142 12.76 -3.87 10.78
N ASP A 143 13.41 -3.21 11.74
CA ASP A 143 13.54 -3.68 13.11
C ASP A 143 12.24 -3.50 13.92
N GLY A 144 11.40 -2.54 13.53
CA GLY A 144 10.11 -2.25 14.18
C GLY A 144 8.97 -3.19 13.82
N GLN A 145 9.19 -4.12 12.91
CA GLN A 145 8.15 -5.10 12.52
C GLN A 145 7.96 -6.16 13.63
N ALA A 146 6.77 -6.63 13.88
CA ALA A 146 5.49 -6.09 13.39
C ALA A 146 5.09 -4.87 14.23
N PHE A 147 4.62 -3.79 13.59
CA PHE A 147 4.20 -2.57 14.32
C PHE A 147 2.98 -2.80 15.21
N ASN A 148 2.23 -3.88 14.97
CA ASN A 148 1.05 -4.28 15.71
C ASN A 148 0.98 -5.81 15.75
N ASP A 149 0.56 -6.38 16.88
CA ASP A 149 0.36 -7.81 17.02
C ASP A 149 -0.76 -8.32 16.11
N ASN A 150 -1.73 -7.47 15.79
CA ASN A 150 -2.73 -7.73 14.78
C ASN A 150 -2.16 -7.41 13.38
N HIS A 151 -1.78 -8.45 12.63
CA HIS A 151 -1.23 -8.31 11.28
C HIS A 151 -2.23 -7.77 10.24
N LEU A 152 -3.52 -7.65 10.57
CA LEU A 152 -4.50 -6.92 9.76
C LEU A 152 -4.43 -5.40 9.97
N ARG A 153 -3.58 -4.95 10.89
CA ARG A 153 -3.33 -3.53 11.17
C ARG A 153 -1.84 -3.18 11.01
N PRO A 154 -1.23 -3.44 9.85
CA PRO A 154 0.22 -3.33 9.68
C PRO A 154 0.71 -1.92 9.40
N CYS A 155 -0.17 -0.97 9.06
CA CYS A 155 0.22 0.35 8.56
C CYS A 155 0.70 1.26 9.68
N PRO A 156 1.95 1.74 9.66
CA PRO A 156 2.42 2.69 10.68
C PRO A 156 1.90 4.10 10.43
N MET A 157 1.47 4.46 9.23
CA MET A 157 0.91 5.78 8.98
C MET A 157 -0.51 5.92 9.54
N LEU A 158 -1.39 4.96 9.25
CA LEU A 158 -2.81 5.06 9.59
C LEU A 158 -3.14 4.43 10.94
N GLU A 159 -2.57 3.26 11.23
CA GLU A 159 -2.99 2.40 12.34
C GLU A 159 -2.03 2.45 13.54
N ASN A 160 -0.78 2.83 13.30
CA ASN A 160 0.26 2.92 14.31
C ASN A 160 1.07 4.23 14.19
N PRO A 161 0.42 5.42 14.15
CA PRO A 161 1.10 6.69 13.85
C PRO A 161 2.17 7.07 14.87
N ASP A 162 2.04 6.64 16.14
CA ASP A 162 3.05 6.90 17.17
C ASP A 162 4.34 6.14 16.88
N LYS A 163 4.26 4.93 16.31
CA LYS A 163 5.44 4.18 15.85
C LYS A 163 6.18 4.94 14.75
N LEU A 164 5.45 5.52 13.81
CA LEU A 164 6.07 6.33 12.75
C LEU A 164 6.75 7.58 13.35
N ARG A 165 6.08 8.31 14.24
CA ARG A 165 6.66 9.48 14.89
C ARG A 165 7.94 9.14 15.68
N GLU A 166 7.93 8.01 16.38
CA GLU A 166 9.10 7.50 17.09
C GLU A 166 10.26 7.18 16.13
N MET A 167 9.98 6.47 15.03
CA MET A 167 11.00 6.16 14.03
C MET A 167 11.59 7.44 13.41
N VAL A 168 10.76 8.40 13.00
CA VAL A 168 11.21 9.69 12.45
C VAL A 168 12.09 10.43 13.46
N GLY A 169 11.65 10.53 14.71
CA GLY A 169 12.40 11.22 15.76
C GLY A 169 13.75 10.55 16.06
N LYS A 170 13.80 9.22 16.14
CA LYS A 170 15.04 8.47 16.42
C LYS A 170 16.04 8.50 15.27
N THR A 171 15.56 8.52 14.03
CA THR A 171 16.43 8.44 12.85
C THR A 171 16.83 9.79 12.30
N GLY A 172 16.19 10.88 12.75
CA GLY A 172 16.39 12.20 12.16
C GLY A 172 15.97 12.30 10.70
N ALA A 173 15.03 11.46 10.26
CA ALA A 173 14.52 11.51 8.91
C ALA A 173 13.82 12.87 8.66
N ARG A 174 14.15 13.52 7.54
CA ARG A 174 13.56 14.78 7.13
C ARG A 174 12.25 14.57 6.38
N SER A 175 11.35 15.54 6.45
CA SER A 175 10.18 15.56 5.56
C SER A 175 10.61 15.63 4.10
N THR A 176 9.95 14.85 3.26
CA THR A 176 10.09 14.84 1.80
C THR A 176 8.82 15.32 1.10
N ASP A 177 7.88 15.86 1.87
CA ASP A 177 6.66 16.44 1.35
C ASP A 177 7.01 17.62 0.44
N LEU A 178 6.49 17.60 -0.80
CA LEU A 178 6.76 18.64 -1.81
C LEU A 178 5.96 19.93 -1.58
N GLN A 179 5.02 19.90 -0.63
CA GLN A 179 4.13 21.02 -0.32
C GLN A 179 4.45 21.69 1.03
N SER A 180 5.56 21.29 1.66
CA SER A 180 6.01 21.89 2.92
C SER A 180 6.86 23.13 2.72
#